data_e47fbad3d70e285bacb45ec63ec0b64b
#
_entry.id   e47fbad3d70e285bacb45ec63ec0b64b
#
_cell.length_a   1.000
_cell.length_b   1.000
_cell.length_c   1.000
_cell.angle_alpha   90.00
_cell.angle_beta   90.00
_cell.angle_gamma   90.00
#
_symmetry.space_group_name_H-M   'P 1'
#
loop_
_entity.id
_entity.type
_entity.pdbx_description
1 polymer ?
#
loop_
_entity_poly.entity_id
_entity_poly.type
_entity_poly.pdbx_seq_one_letter_code
_entity_poly.pdbx_strand_id
1 'polypeptide(L)'
;MSSIPSLHGWDAFLRLLFACALGGLIGFERELRDREAGIRTHLLVSLGSALFTIVSAYGFHEFLTGGGNIVRADPSRIAAQIVTGIGFLGAGAIIREGLSVRGLTTAATLWVVAAIGMACGAGYYWPAAATTGLTLFALWPLRILAYRFIERIKPEEDRLTIEIQEGHSLAELLANVHGVRHIEVDDEADRRVVHLELGQVDEELVARLADLDYVIGVKWRQ
;
A
#
# COMPACT_ATOMS: atom_id res chain seq x y z
N MET A 1 43.72 16.78 -11.61
CA MET A 1 42.92 17.08 -10.40
C MET A 1 41.54 17.50 -10.92
N SER A 2 40.57 16.62 -10.87
CA SER A 2 39.19 16.96 -11.23
C SER A 2 38.63 17.85 -10.12
N SER A 3 38.33 19.11 -10.45
CA SER A 3 37.61 20.01 -9.56
C SER A 3 36.26 19.35 -9.20
N ILE A 4 36.04 19.12 -7.92
CA ILE A 4 34.71 18.68 -7.46
C ILE A 4 33.74 19.81 -7.81
N PRO A 5 32.65 19.53 -8.55
CA PRO A 5 31.73 20.59 -8.96
C PRO A 5 31.08 21.20 -7.71
N SER A 6 31.26 22.53 -7.56
CA SER A 6 30.56 23.29 -6.53
C SER A 6 29.09 23.36 -6.88
N LEU A 7 28.20 22.93 -6.00
CA LEU A 7 26.76 23.10 -6.18
C LEU A 7 26.38 24.56 -5.91
N HIS A 8 25.86 25.25 -6.93
CA HIS A 8 25.34 26.60 -6.74
C HIS A 8 24.05 26.55 -5.92
N GLY A 9 23.82 27.55 -5.06
CA GLY A 9 22.64 27.59 -4.20
C GLY A 9 21.32 27.47 -4.95
N TRP A 10 21.26 28.02 -6.16
CA TRP A 10 20.10 27.92 -7.03
C TRP A 10 19.86 26.49 -7.55
N ASP A 11 20.90 25.75 -7.88
CA ASP A 11 20.78 24.36 -8.30
C ASP A 11 20.30 23.47 -7.13
N ALA A 12 20.82 23.73 -5.92
CA ALA A 12 20.34 23.05 -4.72
C ALA A 12 18.84 23.30 -4.49
N PHE A 13 18.41 24.56 -4.62
CA PHE A 13 17.00 24.91 -4.47
C PHE A 13 16.12 24.21 -5.52
N LEU A 14 16.53 24.17 -6.78
CA LEU A 14 15.78 23.47 -7.83
C LEU A 14 15.69 21.97 -7.59
N ARG A 15 16.75 21.32 -7.08
CA ARG A 15 16.73 19.91 -6.70
C ARG A 15 15.72 19.62 -5.58
N LEU A 16 15.70 20.48 -4.57
CA LEU A 16 14.73 20.38 -3.47
C LEU A 16 13.30 20.60 -3.93
N LEU A 17 13.07 21.61 -4.78
CA LEU A 17 11.76 21.90 -5.35
C LEU A 17 11.23 20.73 -6.18
N PHE A 18 12.11 20.15 -7.02
CA PHE A 18 11.75 19.01 -7.85
C PHE A 18 11.44 17.77 -7.01
N ALA A 19 12.21 17.52 -5.95
CA ALA A 19 11.92 16.46 -4.98
C ALA A 19 10.55 16.67 -4.30
N CYS A 20 10.24 17.90 -3.88
CA CYS A 20 8.93 18.24 -3.32
C CYS A 20 7.80 17.97 -4.32
N ALA A 21 7.98 18.39 -5.57
CA ALA A 21 6.95 18.20 -6.61
C ALA A 21 6.66 16.70 -6.85
N LEU A 22 7.71 15.89 -7.04
CA LEU A 22 7.55 14.46 -7.32
C LEU A 22 7.00 13.68 -6.11
N GLY A 23 7.53 13.95 -4.91
CA GLY A 23 7.00 13.36 -3.67
C GLY A 23 5.57 13.80 -3.39
N GLY A 24 5.26 15.09 -3.62
CA GLY A 24 3.93 15.65 -3.49
C GLY A 24 2.90 15.02 -4.44
N LEU A 25 3.29 14.73 -5.69
CA LEU A 25 2.41 14.05 -6.67
C LEU A 25 1.98 12.66 -6.18
N ILE A 26 2.91 11.85 -5.65
CA ILE A 26 2.57 10.55 -5.08
C ILE A 26 1.69 10.73 -3.84
N GLY A 27 2.07 11.66 -2.95
CA GLY A 27 1.32 11.94 -1.74
C GLY A 27 -0.10 12.46 -2.03
N PHE A 28 -0.29 13.21 -3.10
CA PHE A 28 -1.61 13.69 -3.55
C PHE A 28 -2.51 12.53 -3.97
N GLU A 29 -2.00 11.56 -4.73
CA GLU A 29 -2.73 10.32 -5.06
C GLU A 29 -3.13 9.57 -3.79
N ARG A 30 -2.22 9.51 -2.79
CA ARG A 30 -2.47 8.82 -1.52
C ARG A 30 -3.56 9.52 -0.70
N GLU A 31 -3.53 10.85 -0.65
CA GLU A 31 -4.53 11.68 0.04
C GLU A 31 -5.91 11.55 -0.60
N LEU A 32 -6.00 11.58 -1.93
CA LEU A 32 -7.27 11.36 -2.66
C LEU A 32 -7.93 10.01 -2.37
N ARG A 33 -7.18 9.05 -1.82
CA ARG A 33 -7.65 7.71 -1.50
C ARG A 33 -7.73 7.41 -0.01
N ASP A 34 -7.69 8.42 0.83
CA ASP A 34 -7.77 8.31 2.29
C ASP A 34 -6.77 7.30 2.86
N ARG A 35 -5.48 7.41 2.40
CA ARG A 35 -4.41 6.56 2.91
C ARG A 35 -3.69 7.23 4.07
N GLU A 36 -3.13 6.42 4.98
CA GLU A 36 -2.53 6.85 6.26
C GLU A 36 -1.45 7.93 6.09
N ALA A 37 -0.65 7.87 5.01
CA ALA A 37 0.32 8.90 4.66
C ALA A 37 -0.12 9.62 3.38
N GLY A 38 -0.43 10.92 3.50
CA GLY A 38 -0.86 11.80 2.42
C GLY A 38 0.25 12.69 1.87
N ILE A 39 -0.14 13.81 1.25
CA ILE A 39 0.72 14.75 0.54
C ILE A 39 1.86 15.29 1.42
N ARG A 40 1.55 15.70 2.65
CA ARG A 40 2.53 16.31 3.56
C ARG A 40 3.65 15.33 3.90
N THR A 41 3.30 14.09 4.23
CA THR A 41 4.26 13.05 4.61
C THR A 41 5.20 12.71 3.45
N HIS A 42 4.67 12.46 2.26
CA HIS A 42 5.46 12.11 1.08
C HIS A 42 6.36 13.27 0.63
N LEU A 43 5.83 14.51 0.63
CA LEU A 43 6.61 15.71 0.31
C LEU A 43 7.79 15.88 1.26
N LEU A 44 7.57 15.77 2.58
CA LEU A 44 8.60 15.94 3.59
C LEU A 44 9.66 14.84 3.53
N VAL A 45 9.26 13.60 3.29
CA VAL A 45 10.21 12.47 3.12
C VAL A 45 11.09 12.68 1.88
N SER A 46 10.50 13.09 0.74
CA SER A 46 11.25 13.37 -0.48
C SER A 46 12.21 14.54 -0.30
N LEU A 47 11.73 15.65 0.29
CA LEU A 47 12.51 16.84 0.57
C LEU A 47 13.71 16.53 1.50
N GLY A 48 13.45 15.85 2.62
CA GLY A 48 14.48 15.45 3.57
C GLY A 48 15.54 14.55 2.94
N SER A 49 15.12 13.56 2.15
CA SER A 49 16.03 12.66 1.45
C SER A 49 16.89 13.40 0.43
N ALA A 50 16.32 14.36 -0.32
CA ALA A 50 17.07 15.20 -1.25
C ALA A 50 18.10 16.06 -0.52
N LEU A 51 17.71 16.70 0.57
CA LEU A 51 18.61 17.54 1.37
C LEU A 51 19.76 16.72 1.96
N PHE A 52 19.48 15.57 2.58
CA PHE A 52 20.53 14.69 3.11
C PHE A 52 21.49 14.22 2.02
N THR A 53 21.00 13.96 0.81
CA THR A 53 21.85 13.58 -0.32
C THR A 53 22.74 14.73 -0.76
N ILE A 54 22.21 15.95 -0.84
CA ILE A 54 22.98 17.15 -1.16
C ILE A 54 24.07 17.40 -0.10
N VAL A 55 23.72 17.32 1.19
CA VAL A 55 24.67 17.49 2.29
C VAL A 55 25.75 16.41 2.23
N SER A 56 25.37 15.16 1.95
CA SER A 56 26.32 14.03 1.84
C SER A 56 27.33 14.24 0.72
N ALA A 57 26.87 14.75 -0.41
CA ALA A 57 27.71 14.92 -1.60
C ALA A 57 28.57 16.20 -1.58
N TYR A 58 28.05 17.29 -1.01
CA TYR A 58 28.66 18.62 -1.13
C TYR A 58 28.97 19.30 0.21
N GLY A 59 28.30 18.96 1.30
CA GLY A 59 28.36 19.71 2.56
C GLY A 59 29.68 19.63 3.30
N PHE A 60 30.53 18.64 3.04
CA PHE A 60 31.78 18.41 3.75
C PHE A 60 33.04 18.77 2.92
N HIS A 61 32.87 19.39 1.77
CA HIS A 61 33.95 19.68 0.82
C HIS A 61 35.04 20.54 1.44
N GLU A 62 34.68 21.58 2.20
CA GLU A 62 35.67 22.49 2.83
C GLU A 62 36.56 21.79 3.84
N PHE A 63 36.05 20.81 4.56
CA PHE A 63 36.81 20.03 5.54
C PHE A 63 37.83 19.07 4.90
N LEU A 64 37.62 18.71 3.62
CA LEU A 64 38.44 17.76 2.90
C LEU A 64 39.62 18.43 2.18
N THR A 65 39.53 19.73 1.90
CA THR A 65 40.50 20.50 1.11
C THR A 65 41.46 21.31 1.97
N GLY A 66 41.20 21.48 3.29
CA GLY A 66 41.92 22.41 4.18
C GLY A 66 43.12 21.88 4.93
N GLY A 67 43.52 20.62 4.82
CA GLY A 67 44.60 20.06 5.60
C GLY A 67 45.45 19.05 4.84
N GLY A 68 46.76 19.09 5.03
CA GLY A 68 47.77 18.26 4.35
C GLY A 68 47.67 16.73 4.52
N ASN A 69 46.64 16.21 5.18
CA ASN A 69 46.28 14.80 5.22
C ASN A 69 45.08 14.56 4.28
N ILE A 70 45.19 13.58 3.37
CA ILE A 70 44.14 13.15 2.48
C ILE A 70 43.06 12.47 3.32
N VAL A 71 42.09 13.26 3.81
CA VAL A 71 40.86 12.73 4.42
C VAL A 71 39.95 12.33 3.27
N ARG A 72 39.72 11.03 3.13
CA ARG A 72 38.74 10.51 2.15
C ARG A 72 37.36 10.45 2.81
N ALA A 73 36.47 11.37 2.45
CA ALA A 73 35.06 11.21 2.79
C ALA A 73 34.35 10.42 1.69
N ASP A 74 33.51 9.53 2.11
CA ASP A 74 32.62 8.78 1.24
C ASP A 74 31.29 9.54 1.11
N PRO A 75 30.99 10.14 -0.05
CA PRO A 75 29.78 10.95 -0.23
C PRO A 75 28.48 10.12 -0.21
N SER A 76 28.59 8.80 -0.20
CA SER A 76 27.41 7.92 -0.13
C SER A 76 26.95 7.59 1.30
N ARG A 77 27.76 7.86 2.31
CA ARG A 77 27.50 7.39 3.69
C ARG A 77 26.22 7.93 4.31
N ILE A 78 25.98 9.25 4.22
CA ILE A 78 24.76 9.85 4.77
C ILE A 78 23.56 9.42 3.93
N ALA A 79 23.71 9.40 2.60
CA ALA A 79 22.67 8.93 1.70
C ALA A 79 22.27 7.47 1.97
N ALA A 80 23.23 6.59 2.31
CA ALA A 80 22.95 5.21 2.68
C ALA A 80 22.09 5.10 3.96
N GLN A 81 22.26 6.05 4.91
CA GLN A 81 21.44 6.08 6.14
C GLN A 81 19.96 6.45 5.87
N ILE A 82 19.65 7.09 4.75
CA ILE A 82 18.26 7.36 4.36
C ILE A 82 17.51 6.04 4.18
N VAL A 83 18.14 5.07 3.48
CA VAL A 83 17.54 3.76 3.23
C VAL A 83 17.28 3.00 4.54
N THR A 84 18.18 3.12 5.51
CA THR A 84 18.00 2.51 6.84
C THR A 84 16.92 3.26 7.63
N GLY A 85 17.00 4.60 7.66
CA GLY A 85 16.12 5.46 8.46
C GLY A 85 14.65 5.42 8.01
N ILE A 86 14.40 5.33 6.71
CA ILE A 86 13.02 5.24 6.19
C ILE A 86 12.32 3.95 6.62
N GLY A 87 13.09 2.89 6.94
CA GLY A 87 12.55 1.65 7.46
C GLY A 87 11.79 1.83 8.78
N PHE A 88 12.22 2.77 9.63
CA PHE A 88 11.51 3.12 10.87
C PHE A 88 10.15 3.76 10.58
N LEU A 89 10.08 4.71 9.65
CA LEU A 89 8.81 5.34 9.23
C LEU A 89 7.90 4.32 8.53
N GLY A 90 8.47 3.46 7.68
CA GLY A 90 7.74 2.37 7.03
C GLY A 90 7.12 1.41 8.04
N ALA A 91 7.89 0.99 9.05
CA ALA A 91 7.38 0.14 10.12
C ALA A 91 6.26 0.83 10.92
N GLY A 92 6.40 2.14 11.21
CA GLY A 92 5.38 2.94 11.87
C GLY A 92 4.09 3.12 11.06
N ALA A 93 4.15 2.98 9.73
CA ALA A 93 2.98 3.05 8.86
C ALA A 93 2.22 1.71 8.75
N ILE A 94 2.80 0.60 9.22
CA ILE A 94 2.18 -0.72 9.18
C ILE A 94 1.46 -0.96 10.51
N ILE A 95 0.15 -1.15 10.44
CA ILE A 95 -0.72 -1.35 11.60
C ILE A 95 -1.30 -2.77 11.53
N ARG A 96 -1.22 -3.50 12.63
CA ARG A 96 -1.84 -4.82 12.79
C ARG A 96 -3.03 -4.72 13.73
N GLU A 97 -4.20 -5.08 13.23
CA GLU A 97 -5.45 -5.17 13.98
C GLU A 97 -5.96 -6.62 13.93
N GLY A 98 -5.71 -7.37 14.97
CA GLY A 98 -6.03 -8.80 15.01
C GLY A 98 -5.31 -9.58 13.91
N LEU A 99 -6.05 -10.19 13.00
CA LEU A 99 -5.53 -10.91 11.82
C LEU A 99 -5.31 -10.01 10.59
N SER A 100 -5.79 -8.78 10.62
CA SER A 100 -5.64 -7.83 9.51
C SER A 100 -4.36 -7.02 9.63
N VAL A 101 -3.69 -6.79 8.48
CA VAL A 101 -2.51 -5.93 8.37
C VAL A 101 -2.78 -4.84 7.36
N ARG A 102 -2.66 -3.57 7.78
CA ARG A 102 -2.84 -2.39 6.94
C ARG A 102 -1.54 -1.60 6.78
N GLY A 103 -1.49 -0.68 5.83
CA GLY A 103 -0.36 0.23 5.66
C GLY A 103 0.83 -0.34 4.87
N LEU A 104 0.83 -1.61 4.41
CA LEU A 104 1.94 -2.19 3.65
C LEU A 104 2.28 -1.39 2.38
N THR A 105 1.26 -1.01 1.60
CA THR A 105 1.46 -0.17 0.40
C THR A 105 1.96 1.23 0.78
N THR A 106 1.47 1.79 1.88
CA THR A 106 1.92 3.09 2.40
C THR A 106 3.40 3.04 2.78
N ALA A 107 3.84 2.01 3.50
CA ALA A 107 5.25 1.80 3.83
C ALA A 107 6.12 1.69 2.57
N ALA A 108 5.67 0.93 1.56
CA ALA A 108 6.38 0.81 0.29
C ALA A 108 6.46 2.15 -0.47
N THR A 109 5.39 2.96 -0.48
CA THR A 109 5.41 4.28 -1.13
C THR A 109 6.34 5.26 -0.42
N LEU A 110 6.42 5.26 0.90
CA LEU A 110 7.36 6.07 1.66
C LEU A 110 8.81 5.71 1.32
N TRP A 111 9.11 4.42 1.17
CA TRP A 111 10.43 3.94 0.78
C TRP A 111 10.82 4.41 -0.63
N VAL A 112 9.91 4.28 -1.60
CA VAL A 112 10.12 4.75 -2.99
C VAL A 112 10.28 6.27 -3.04
N VAL A 113 9.48 7.02 -2.29
CA VAL A 113 9.57 8.50 -2.27
C VAL A 113 10.89 8.97 -1.67
N ALA A 114 11.44 8.27 -0.67
CA ALA A 114 12.78 8.55 -0.17
C ALA A 114 13.84 8.35 -1.26
N ALA A 115 13.74 7.27 -2.06
CA ALA A 115 14.63 7.03 -3.19
C ALA A 115 14.50 8.10 -4.29
N ILE A 116 13.27 8.57 -4.59
CA ILE A 116 13.02 9.68 -5.52
C ILE A 116 13.70 10.96 -5.01
N GLY A 117 13.56 11.28 -3.73
CA GLY A 117 14.24 12.42 -3.11
C GLY A 117 15.76 12.31 -3.21
N MET A 118 16.34 11.12 -2.93
CA MET A 118 17.78 10.86 -3.11
C MET A 118 18.22 11.11 -4.54
N ALA A 119 17.47 10.62 -5.52
CA ALA A 119 17.79 10.80 -6.95
C ALA A 119 17.74 12.27 -7.34
N CYS A 120 16.75 13.04 -6.88
CA CYS A 120 16.67 14.48 -7.10
C CYS A 120 17.87 15.20 -6.47
N GLY A 121 18.22 14.90 -5.21
CA GLY A 121 19.37 15.48 -4.53
C GLY A 121 20.70 15.20 -5.23
N ALA A 122 20.84 14.00 -5.81
CA ALA A 122 21.99 13.61 -6.62
C ALA A 122 22.00 14.20 -8.05
N GLY A 123 20.90 14.85 -8.50
CA GLY A 123 20.76 15.40 -9.85
C GLY A 123 20.28 14.40 -10.89
N TYR A 124 19.81 13.21 -10.49
CA TYR A 124 19.25 12.18 -11.38
C TYR A 124 17.76 12.41 -11.62
N TYR A 125 17.42 13.50 -12.32
CA TYR A 125 16.03 13.94 -12.52
C TYR A 125 15.20 12.96 -13.33
N TRP A 126 15.77 12.40 -14.41
CA TRP A 126 15.04 11.46 -15.26
C TRP A 126 14.69 10.17 -14.54
N PRO A 127 15.60 9.47 -13.83
CA PRO A 127 15.23 8.32 -13.01
C PRO A 127 14.20 8.65 -11.94
N ALA A 128 14.30 9.83 -11.31
CA ALA A 128 13.33 10.29 -10.32
C ALA A 128 11.92 10.43 -10.92
N ALA A 129 11.81 11.12 -12.07
CA ALA A 129 10.56 11.31 -12.79
C ALA A 129 9.97 9.99 -13.31
N ALA A 130 10.80 9.11 -13.87
CA ALA A 130 10.39 7.80 -14.35
C ALA A 130 9.86 6.93 -13.19
N THR A 131 10.58 6.91 -12.06
CA THR A 131 10.16 6.17 -10.86
C THR A 131 8.83 6.71 -10.32
N THR A 132 8.63 8.03 -10.31
CA THR A 132 7.36 8.65 -9.92
C THR A 132 6.21 8.19 -10.84
N GLY A 133 6.42 8.23 -12.16
CA GLY A 133 5.42 7.77 -13.14
C GLY A 133 5.07 6.29 -12.96
N LEU A 134 6.07 5.43 -12.80
CA LEU A 134 5.88 3.99 -12.56
C LEU A 134 5.16 3.72 -11.23
N THR A 135 5.48 4.49 -10.19
CA THR A 135 4.81 4.38 -8.89
C THR A 135 3.33 4.76 -9.00
N LEU A 136 3.01 5.88 -9.64
CA LEU A 136 1.62 6.29 -9.89
C LEU A 136 0.88 5.26 -10.75
N PHE A 137 1.54 4.69 -11.74
CA PHE A 137 0.99 3.61 -12.55
C PHE A 137 0.68 2.37 -11.70
N ALA A 138 1.58 1.97 -10.81
CA ALA A 138 1.38 0.83 -9.93
C ALA A 138 0.25 1.05 -8.92
N LEU A 139 0.11 2.28 -8.41
CA LEU A 139 -0.89 2.63 -7.39
C LEU A 139 -2.31 2.70 -7.95
N TRP A 140 -2.48 3.09 -9.20
CA TRP A 140 -3.81 3.32 -9.76
C TRP A 140 -4.17 2.35 -10.92
N PRO A 141 -3.60 2.46 -12.14
CA PRO A 141 -4.07 1.64 -13.26
C PRO A 141 -3.84 0.14 -13.03
N LEU A 142 -2.71 -0.23 -12.45
CA LEU A 142 -2.39 -1.64 -12.19
C LEU A 142 -3.39 -2.28 -11.22
N ARG A 143 -3.89 -1.54 -10.23
CA ARG A 143 -4.93 -2.01 -9.30
C ARG A 143 -6.23 -2.31 -10.04
N ILE A 144 -6.66 -1.43 -10.94
CA ILE A 144 -7.89 -1.63 -11.74
C ILE A 144 -7.72 -2.84 -12.66
N LEU A 145 -6.56 -2.95 -13.29
CA LEU A 145 -6.26 -4.07 -14.18
C LEU A 145 -6.20 -5.40 -13.41
N ALA A 146 -5.52 -5.42 -12.27
CA ALA A 146 -5.45 -6.60 -11.41
C ALA A 146 -6.84 -7.02 -10.92
N TYR A 147 -7.69 -6.07 -10.51
CA TYR A 147 -9.05 -6.36 -10.06
C TYR A 147 -9.89 -7.01 -11.19
N ARG A 148 -9.87 -6.42 -12.39
CA ARG A 148 -10.56 -6.99 -13.57
C ARG A 148 -10.02 -8.36 -13.98
N PHE A 149 -8.71 -8.60 -13.79
CA PHE A 149 -8.10 -9.88 -14.14
C PHE A 149 -8.42 -10.94 -13.10
N ILE A 150 -8.42 -10.58 -11.81
CA ILE A 150 -8.75 -11.48 -10.70
C ILE A 150 -10.23 -11.85 -10.72
N GLU A 151 -11.14 -10.89 -11.01
CA GLU A 151 -12.57 -11.18 -11.18
C GLU A 151 -12.86 -12.16 -12.34
N ARG A 152 -12.04 -12.13 -13.41
CA ARG A 152 -12.16 -13.11 -14.50
C ARG A 152 -11.64 -14.50 -14.18
N ILE A 153 -10.78 -14.61 -13.17
CA ILE A 153 -10.13 -15.88 -12.76
C ILE A 153 -10.81 -16.47 -11.52
N LYS A 154 -11.42 -15.63 -10.68
CA LYS A 154 -12.25 -16.14 -9.57
C LYS A 154 -13.46 -16.83 -10.20
N PRO A 155 -13.69 -18.12 -9.92
CA PRO A 155 -14.98 -18.73 -10.22
C PRO A 155 -16.04 -17.89 -9.49
N GLU A 156 -17.18 -17.66 -10.15
CA GLU A 156 -18.34 -17.05 -9.50
C GLU A 156 -18.63 -17.85 -8.23
N GLU A 157 -18.39 -17.21 -7.09
CA GLU A 157 -18.72 -17.80 -5.79
C GLU A 157 -20.11 -17.28 -5.44
N ASP A 158 -21.07 -18.20 -5.53
CA ASP A 158 -22.43 -17.92 -5.13
C ASP A 158 -22.50 -17.73 -3.62
N ARG A 159 -23.12 -16.64 -3.19
CA ARG A 159 -23.39 -16.36 -1.77
C ARG A 159 -24.85 -16.62 -1.45
N LEU A 160 -25.07 -17.58 -0.54
CA LEU A 160 -26.37 -17.82 0.07
C LEU A 160 -26.39 -17.19 1.47
N THR A 161 -27.38 -16.35 1.70
CA THR A 161 -27.73 -15.85 3.03
C THR A 161 -29.01 -16.53 3.46
N ILE A 162 -28.96 -17.29 4.54
CA ILE A 162 -30.07 -18.09 5.04
C ILE A 162 -30.43 -17.58 6.43
N GLU A 163 -31.65 -17.16 6.63
CA GLU A 163 -32.19 -16.76 7.92
C GLU A 163 -32.92 -17.96 8.55
N ILE A 164 -32.46 -18.43 9.70
CA ILE A 164 -33.04 -19.57 10.43
C ILE A 164 -33.64 -19.15 11.78
N GLN A 165 -34.65 -19.86 12.23
CA GLN A 165 -35.27 -19.65 13.55
C GLN A 165 -34.31 -20.00 14.67
N GLU A 166 -34.41 -19.27 15.78
CA GLU A 166 -33.64 -19.57 17.01
C GLU A 166 -34.00 -20.96 17.55
N GLY A 167 -32.96 -21.73 17.92
CA GLY A 167 -33.10 -23.07 18.46
C GLY A 167 -32.77 -24.21 17.51
N HIS A 168 -32.62 -23.96 16.22
CA HIS A 168 -32.18 -24.99 15.25
C HIS A 168 -30.65 -25.02 15.06
N SER A 169 -30.16 -26.25 14.87
CA SER A 169 -28.72 -26.51 14.78
C SER A 169 -28.19 -26.13 13.39
N LEU A 170 -27.06 -25.39 13.35
CA LEU A 170 -26.28 -25.14 12.10
C LEU A 170 -25.93 -26.47 11.41
N ALA A 171 -25.73 -27.57 12.17
CA ALA A 171 -25.43 -28.87 11.61
C ALA A 171 -26.58 -29.45 10.77
N GLU A 172 -27.84 -29.17 11.12
CA GLU A 172 -29.00 -29.60 10.34
C GLU A 172 -29.09 -28.85 9.01
N LEU A 173 -28.79 -27.55 9.02
CA LEU A 173 -28.70 -26.75 7.78
C LEU A 173 -27.58 -27.28 6.87
N LEU A 174 -26.39 -27.50 7.43
CA LEU A 174 -25.22 -27.94 6.68
C LEU A 174 -25.33 -29.36 6.14
N ALA A 175 -26.15 -30.21 6.73
CA ALA A 175 -26.46 -31.55 6.22
C ALA A 175 -27.14 -31.50 4.83
N ASN A 176 -27.84 -30.40 4.55
CA ASN A 176 -28.56 -30.17 3.29
C ASN A 176 -27.73 -29.41 2.24
N VAL A 177 -26.53 -28.92 2.60
CA VAL A 177 -25.68 -28.11 1.73
C VAL A 177 -24.32 -28.77 1.54
N HIS A 178 -23.96 -29.07 0.29
CA HIS A 178 -22.66 -29.66 -0.06
C HIS A 178 -21.76 -28.62 -0.74
N GLY A 179 -20.45 -28.72 -0.51
CA GLY A 179 -19.50 -27.83 -1.20
C GLY A 179 -19.33 -26.44 -0.58
N VAL A 180 -19.67 -26.30 0.69
CA VAL A 180 -19.46 -25.07 1.46
C VAL A 180 -17.97 -24.80 1.61
N ARG A 181 -17.52 -23.60 1.22
CA ARG A 181 -16.13 -23.15 1.33
C ARG A 181 -15.90 -22.24 2.51
N HIS A 182 -16.87 -21.38 2.79
CA HIS A 182 -16.81 -20.46 3.92
C HIS A 182 -18.17 -20.35 4.58
N ILE A 183 -18.16 -20.18 5.91
CA ILE A 183 -19.36 -20.04 6.72
C ILE A 183 -19.13 -18.89 7.69
N GLU A 184 -20.04 -17.92 7.66
CA GLU A 184 -20.10 -16.83 8.64
C GLU A 184 -21.48 -16.87 9.28
N VAL A 185 -21.55 -16.75 10.59
CA VAL A 185 -22.80 -16.84 11.34
C VAL A 185 -22.94 -15.61 12.20
N ASP A 186 -24.03 -14.88 11.99
CA ASP A 186 -24.42 -13.74 12.79
C ASP A 186 -25.66 -14.11 13.62
N ASP A 187 -25.53 -14.09 14.95
CA ASP A 187 -26.65 -14.30 15.86
C ASP A 187 -27.33 -12.95 16.13
N GLU A 188 -28.55 -12.76 15.62
CA GLU A 188 -29.45 -11.66 15.97
C GLU A 188 -30.43 -12.12 17.08
N ALA A 189 -31.06 -11.14 17.77
CA ALA A 189 -31.86 -11.40 19.00
C ALA A 189 -33.03 -12.40 18.83
N ASP A 190 -33.49 -12.63 17.60
CA ASP A 190 -34.71 -13.42 17.30
C ASP A 190 -34.50 -14.42 16.14
N ARG A 191 -33.32 -14.41 15.51
CA ARG A 191 -32.98 -15.25 14.38
C ARG A 191 -31.48 -15.39 14.24
N ARG A 192 -31.05 -16.43 13.55
CA ARG A 192 -29.67 -16.64 13.15
C ARG A 192 -29.51 -16.45 11.64
N VAL A 193 -28.58 -15.61 11.24
CA VAL A 193 -28.25 -15.36 9.83
C VAL A 193 -26.99 -16.12 9.47
N VAL A 194 -27.09 -17.03 8.51
CA VAL A 194 -25.97 -17.87 8.06
C VAL A 194 -25.58 -17.44 6.65
N HIS A 195 -24.36 -16.97 6.48
CA HIS A 195 -23.76 -16.65 5.19
C HIS A 195 -22.90 -17.81 4.72
N LEU A 196 -23.27 -18.41 3.60
CA LEU A 196 -22.55 -19.53 3.00
C LEU A 196 -21.93 -19.08 1.68
N GLU A 197 -20.63 -19.34 1.48
CA GLU A 197 -19.97 -19.20 0.18
C GLU A 197 -19.84 -20.60 -0.44
N LEU A 198 -20.44 -20.78 -1.61
CA LEU A 198 -20.50 -22.04 -2.34
C LEU A 198 -19.84 -21.88 -3.73
N GLY A 199 -19.33 -22.98 -4.26
CA GLY A 199 -18.71 -22.98 -5.61
C GLY A 199 -19.70 -22.89 -6.75
N GLN A 200 -20.90 -23.43 -6.57
CA GLN A 200 -22.05 -23.34 -7.50
C GLN A 200 -23.33 -23.59 -6.68
N VAL A 201 -24.31 -22.74 -6.91
CA VAL A 201 -25.66 -22.86 -6.33
C VAL A 201 -26.64 -23.05 -7.49
N ASP A 202 -27.50 -24.02 -7.39
CA ASP A 202 -28.60 -24.22 -8.33
C ASP A 202 -29.95 -23.80 -7.69
N GLU A 203 -30.91 -23.49 -8.54
CA GLU A 203 -32.26 -23.09 -8.09
C GLU A 203 -32.92 -24.20 -7.26
N GLU A 204 -32.58 -25.46 -7.50
CA GLU A 204 -33.12 -26.62 -6.79
C GLU A 204 -32.62 -26.66 -5.34
N LEU A 205 -31.37 -26.29 -5.09
CA LEU A 205 -30.81 -26.15 -3.76
C LEU A 205 -31.50 -25.02 -2.98
N VAL A 206 -31.68 -23.86 -3.64
CA VAL A 206 -32.36 -22.71 -3.03
C VAL A 206 -33.80 -23.06 -2.65
N ALA A 207 -34.53 -23.72 -3.55
CA ALA A 207 -35.90 -24.18 -3.29
C ALA A 207 -35.97 -25.19 -2.11
N ARG A 208 -35.07 -26.19 -2.11
CA ARG A 208 -35.00 -27.17 -1.00
C ARG A 208 -34.71 -26.53 0.34
N LEU A 209 -33.84 -25.53 0.38
CA LEU A 209 -33.53 -24.82 1.61
C LEU A 209 -34.67 -23.92 2.08
N ALA A 210 -35.38 -23.31 1.15
CA ALA A 210 -36.55 -22.49 1.44
C ALA A 210 -37.77 -23.29 1.97
N ASP A 211 -37.86 -24.57 1.61
CA ASP A 211 -38.93 -25.48 2.04
C ASP A 211 -38.69 -26.08 3.44
N LEU A 212 -37.55 -25.81 4.10
CA LEU A 212 -37.31 -26.28 5.46
C LEU A 212 -38.10 -25.45 6.47
N ASP A 213 -38.84 -26.12 7.34
CA ASP A 213 -39.77 -25.51 8.31
C ASP A 213 -39.13 -24.48 9.25
N TYR A 214 -37.83 -24.56 9.44
CA TYR A 214 -37.06 -23.66 10.31
C TYR A 214 -36.34 -22.53 9.56
N VAL A 215 -36.45 -22.47 8.23
CA VAL A 215 -35.85 -21.40 7.42
C VAL A 215 -36.86 -20.28 7.21
N ILE A 216 -36.52 -19.09 7.62
CA ILE A 216 -37.36 -17.89 7.49
C ILE A 216 -37.23 -17.28 6.09
N GLY A 217 -36.03 -17.33 5.52
CA GLY A 217 -35.77 -16.78 4.21
C GLY A 217 -34.39 -17.19 3.65
N VAL A 218 -34.34 -17.27 2.34
CA VAL A 218 -33.10 -17.54 1.59
C VAL A 218 -32.88 -16.42 0.57
N LYS A 219 -31.71 -15.80 0.60
CA LYS A 219 -31.28 -14.81 -0.38
C LYS A 219 -30.07 -15.34 -1.14
N TRP A 220 -30.17 -15.47 -2.41
CA TRP A 220 -29.09 -15.87 -3.29
C TRP A 220 -28.56 -14.65 -4.07
N ARG A 221 -27.25 -14.47 -4.05
CA ARG A 221 -26.53 -13.45 -4.83
C ARG A 221 -25.43 -14.14 -5.62
N GLN A 222 -25.54 -14.03 -6.94
CA GLN A 222 -24.49 -14.36 -7.90
C GLN A 222 -23.40 -13.30 -7.93
#